data_4b5894cd06414edf5e421ded42ef8651
#
_entry.id   4b5894cd06414edf5e421ded42ef8651
#
_cell.length_a   1.000
_cell.length_b   1.000
_cell.length_c   1.000
_cell.angle_alpha   90.00
_cell.angle_beta   90.00
_cell.angle_gamma   90.00
#
_symmetry.space_group_name_H-M   'P 1'
#
loop_
_entity.id
_entity.type
_entity.pdbx_description
1 polymer ?
#
loop_
_entity_poly.entity_id
_entity_poly.type
_entity_poly.pdbx_seq_one_letter_code
_entity_poly.pdbx_strand_id
1 'polypeptide(L)'
;MPAFSLATQEDFKGIRAIWEEQFTTDEPYLSVMFNEIMPLCSSYVCKENGKITSAVSLMPMTFIDSNNGLQLEGWYMFGVATLKEYWGKKLAAQTIEYAASCKENEGCSFIFERPAQQSLNGYYSNLGFTKHLQRIPHLFQVQPEEGSTRNTAETVLKEIRTNFPKRIEWQNIKILEGLLRLEELEYHNVNYCKTPIKEVFISIRTNEEITKEIFNSTFFCFPME
;
A
#
# COMPACT_ATOMS: atom_id res chain seq x y z
N MET A 1 21.30 7.99 18.44
CA MET A 1 21.21 8.16 16.99
C MET A 1 20.07 7.28 16.48
N PRO A 2 19.30 7.70 15.49
CA PRO A 2 18.28 6.84 14.89
C PRO A 2 18.91 5.59 14.27
N ALA A 3 18.28 4.44 14.50
CA ALA A 3 18.66 3.15 13.91
C ALA A 3 17.51 2.64 13.04
N PHE A 4 17.82 2.22 11.80
CA PHE A 4 16.83 1.73 10.86
C PHE A 4 16.98 0.22 10.69
N SER A 5 15.87 -0.51 10.63
CA SER A 5 15.88 -1.97 10.46
C SER A 5 14.57 -2.46 9.85
N LEU A 6 14.63 -3.65 9.24
CA LEU A 6 13.43 -4.44 8.99
C LEU A 6 12.79 -4.77 10.35
N ALA A 7 11.48 -4.62 10.47
CA ALA A 7 10.74 -4.90 11.67
C ALA A 7 10.66 -6.41 11.92
N THR A 8 10.75 -6.78 13.19
CA THR A 8 10.44 -8.12 13.67
C THR A 8 9.02 -8.16 14.25
N GLN A 9 8.52 -9.34 14.57
CA GLN A 9 7.21 -9.47 15.21
C GLN A 9 7.10 -8.71 16.53
N GLU A 10 8.20 -8.57 17.27
CA GLU A 10 8.25 -7.81 18.52
C GLU A 10 8.01 -6.31 18.29
N ASP A 11 8.36 -5.81 17.10
CA ASP A 11 8.21 -4.40 16.72
C ASP A 11 6.75 -4.04 16.39
N PHE A 12 5.90 -5.01 16.08
CA PHE A 12 4.51 -4.75 15.67
C PHE A 12 3.70 -4.00 16.72
N LYS A 13 3.98 -4.21 18.00
CA LYS A 13 3.35 -3.43 19.07
C LYS A 13 3.69 -1.94 18.97
N GLY A 14 4.95 -1.61 18.66
CA GLY A 14 5.40 -0.22 18.48
C GLY A 14 4.86 0.40 17.20
N ILE A 15 4.80 -0.36 16.11
CA ILE A 15 4.20 0.09 14.84
C ILE A 15 2.71 0.37 15.06
N ARG A 16 1.99 -0.53 15.74
CA ARG A 16 0.58 -0.35 16.09
C ARG A 16 0.33 0.92 16.90
N ALA A 17 1.18 1.21 17.88
CA ALA A 17 1.06 2.45 18.66
C ALA A 17 1.19 3.72 17.78
N ILE A 18 2.06 3.69 16.75
CA ILE A 18 2.13 4.78 15.76
C ILE A 18 0.82 4.87 14.96
N TRP A 19 0.26 3.73 14.54
CA TRP A 19 -1.00 3.69 13.79
C TRP A 19 -2.17 4.24 14.62
N GLU A 20 -2.27 3.85 15.88
CA GLU A 20 -3.29 4.36 16.81
C GLU A 20 -3.19 5.88 17.00
N GLU A 21 -1.99 6.44 16.99
CA GLU A 21 -1.79 7.88 17.10
C GLU A 21 -2.08 8.65 15.82
N GLN A 22 -1.77 8.07 14.64
CA GLN A 22 -1.75 8.80 13.37
C GLN A 22 -2.95 8.51 12.47
N PHE A 23 -3.55 7.32 12.55
CA PHE A 23 -4.56 6.89 11.60
C PHE A 23 -5.90 6.57 12.28
N THR A 24 -5.98 5.51 13.09
CA THR A 24 -7.24 5.05 13.68
C THR A 24 -7.02 4.27 14.96
N THR A 25 -8.01 4.33 15.86
CA THR A 25 -8.12 3.52 17.06
C THR A 25 -9.20 2.43 16.93
N ASP A 26 -9.78 2.25 15.74
CA ASP A 26 -10.81 1.24 15.48
C ASP A 26 -10.22 -0.18 15.61
N GLU A 27 -10.62 -0.88 16.68
CA GLU A 27 -10.05 -2.19 17.02
C GLU A 27 -10.33 -3.28 15.98
N PRO A 28 -11.52 -3.43 15.40
CA PRO A 28 -11.76 -4.36 14.31
C PRO A 28 -10.83 -4.12 13.11
N TYR A 29 -10.65 -2.87 12.70
CA TYR A 29 -9.74 -2.49 11.61
C TYR A 29 -8.29 -2.85 11.94
N LEU A 30 -7.80 -2.42 13.11
CA LEU A 30 -6.43 -2.69 13.56
C LEU A 30 -6.18 -4.20 13.72
N SER A 31 -7.18 -4.96 14.17
CA SER A 31 -7.06 -6.42 14.30
C SER A 31 -6.82 -7.09 12.95
N VAL A 32 -7.60 -6.76 11.91
CA VAL A 32 -7.39 -7.30 10.56
C VAL A 32 -6.04 -6.85 10.00
N MET A 33 -5.74 -5.55 10.11
CA MET A 33 -4.49 -4.99 9.59
C MET A 33 -3.27 -5.69 10.20
N PHE A 34 -3.20 -5.80 11.53
CA PHE A 34 -2.00 -6.28 12.23
C PHE A 34 -1.88 -7.80 12.34
N ASN A 35 -3.01 -8.55 12.29
CA ASN A 35 -2.98 -10.00 12.40
C ASN A 35 -3.00 -10.72 11.05
N GLU A 36 -3.50 -10.07 9.99
CA GLU A 36 -3.73 -10.74 8.71
C GLU A 36 -2.92 -10.12 7.56
N ILE A 37 -2.80 -8.79 7.47
CA ILE A 37 -2.15 -8.10 6.37
C ILE A 37 -0.68 -7.82 6.65
N MET A 38 -0.37 -7.14 7.76
CA MET A 38 1.00 -6.73 8.09
C MET A 38 2.00 -7.89 8.18
N PRO A 39 1.64 -9.09 8.68
CA PRO A 39 2.56 -10.23 8.68
C PRO A 39 2.99 -10.72 7.29
N LEU A 40 2.26 -10.33 6.24
CA LEU A 40 2.55 -10.65 4.84
C LEU A 40 3.30 -9.52 4.11
N CYS A 41 3.60 -8.44 4.82
CA CYS A 41 4.28 -7.25 4.32
C CYS A 41 5.69 -7.13 4.91
N SER A 42 6.54 -6.33 4.27
CA SER A 42 7.83 -5.93 4.84
C SER A 42 7.67 -4.57 5.51
N SER A 43 7.73 -4.52 6.83
CA SER A 43 7.69 -3.26 7.57
C SER A 43 9.09 -2.84 7.98
N TYR A 44 9.40 -1.55 7.84
CA TYR A 44 10.67 -0.97 8.22
C TYR A 44 10.44 0.09 9.29
N VAL A 45 11.35 0.16 10.25
CA VAL A 45 11.22 1.04 11.42
C VAL A 45 12.47 1.86 11.66
N CYS A 46 12.26 3.05 12.20
CA CYS A 46 13.27 3.84 12.84
C CYS A 46 13.14 3.70 14.36
N LYS A 47 14.23 3.38 15.04
CA LYS A 47 14.30 3.29 16.50
C LYS A 47 15.22 4.37 17.08
N GLU A 48 14.74 5.09 18.08
CA GLU A 48 15.57 5.97 18.93
C GLU A 48 15.46 5.50 20.38
N ASN A 49 16.61 5.21 21.00
CA ASN A 49 16.69 4.71 22.39
C ASN A 49 15.78 3.49 22.64
N GLY A 50 15.70 2.58 21.66
CA GLY A 50 14.88 1.37 21.74
C GLY A 50 13.39 1.59 21.46
N LYS A 51 12.90 2.82 21.31
CA LYS A 51 11.52 3.14 20.96
C LYS A 51 11.37 3.25 19.46
N ILE A 52 10.33 2.65 18.89
CA ILE A 52 9.96 2.84 17.48
C ILE A 52 9.35 4.23 17.35
N THR A 53 9.91 5.03 16.45
CA THR A 53 9.59 6.45 16.28
C THR A 53 8.98 6.76 14.92
N SER A 54 9.32 5.95 13.90
CA SER A 54 8.75 6.04 12.56
C SER A 54 8.65 4.64 11.96
N ALA A 55 7.66 4.44 11.11
CA ALA A 55 7.45 3.18 10.41
C ALA A 55 6.95 3.41 8.98
N VAL A 56 7.23 2.45 8.11
CA VAL A 56 6.70 2.31 6.76
C VAL A 56 6.52 0.84 6.44
N SER A 57 5.45 0.49 5.73
CA SER A 57 5.18 -0.88 5.32
C SER A 57 5.14 -1.00 3.80
N LEU A 58 5.67 -2.10 3.29
CA LEU A 58 5.73 -2.44 1.87
C LEU A 58 4.97 -3.74 1.64
N MET A 59 3.92 -3.67 0.85
CA MET A 59 3.08 -4.79 0.45
C MET A 59 3.59 -5.37 -0.87
N PRO A 60 3.83 -6.68 -0.97
CA PRO A 60 4.38 -7.27 -2.20
C PRO A 60 3.34 -7.26 -3.32
N MET A 61 3.75 -6.73 -4.47
CA MET A 61 2.93 -6.57 -5.67
C MET A 61 3.69 -7.11 -6.89
N THR A 62 2.95 -7.48 -7.94
CA THR A 62 3.52 -7.86 -9.22
C THR A 62 2.84 -7.07 -10.35
N PHE A 63 3.64 -6.44 -11.20
CA PHE A 63 3.18 -5.98 -12.50
C PHE A 63 3.15 -7.15 -13.47
N ILE A 64 2.06 -7.30 -14.20
CA ILE A 64 1.85 -8.34 -15.20
C ILE A 64 1.34 -7.70 -16.50
N ASP A 65 2.03 -7.97 -17.61
CA ASP A 65 1.52 -7.76 -18.97
C ASP A 65 1.29 -9.11 -19.64
N SER A 66 0.03 -9.55 -19.64
CA SER A 66 -0.36 -10.85 -20.20
C SER A 66 -0.20 -10.92 -21.73
N ASN A 67 -0.05 -9.78 -22.43
CA ASN A 67 0.11 -9.76 -23.89
C ASN A 67 1.51 -10.19 -24.34
N ASN A 68 2.52 -9.96 -23.51
CA ASN A 68 3.93 -10.27 -23.83
C ASN A 68 4.62 -11.15 -22.78
N GLY A 69 3.91 -11.54 -21.73
CA GLY A 69 4.42 -12.37 -20.65
C GLY A 69 5.37 -11.66 -19.68
N LEU A 70 5.46 -10.33 -19.73
CA LEU A 70 6.32 -9.57 -18.82
C LEU A 70 5.74 -9.59 -17.39
N GLN A 71 6.60 -9.91 -16.43
CA GLN A 71 6.30 -9.82 -15.01
C GLN A 71 7.45 -9.07 -14.31
N LEU A 72 7.08 -8.13 -13.43
CA LEU A 72 8.02 -7.32 -12.66
C LEU A 72 7.60 -7.32 -11.20
N GLU A 73 8.52 -7.63 -10.31
CA GLU A 73 8.29 -7.55 -8.87
C GLU A 73 8.35 -6.11 -8.39
N GLY A 74 7.41 -5.76 -7.54
CA GLY A 74 7.28 -4.42 -6.97
C GLY A 74 6.61 -4.42 -5.62
N TRP A 75 6.43 -3.22 -5.08
CA TRP A 75 5.90 -3.01 -3.74
C TRP A 75 4.95 -1.83 -3.70
N TYR A 76 3.86 -1.98 -2.95
CA TYR A 76 3.00 -0.85 -2.55
C TYR A 76 3.42 -0.36 -1.17
N MET A 77 3.80 0.91 -1.08
CA MET A 77 4.18 1.55 0.17
C MET A 77 2.95 2.16 0.86
N PHE A 78 2.76 1.83 2.12
CA PHE A 78 1.64 2.31 2.93
C PHE A 78 2.02 2.46 4.40
N GLY A 79 1.14 3.04 5.21
CA GLY A 79 1.34 3.19 6.65
C GLY A 79 2.58 4.01 7.02
N VAL A 80 2.93 5.00 6.19
CA VAL A 80 4.05 5.91 6.46
C VAL A 80 3.67 6.82 7.60
N ALA A 81 4.28 6.65 8.76
CA ALA A 81 3.96 7.43 9.94
C ALA A 81 5.14 7.64 10.88
N THR A 82 5.07 8.72 11.65
CA THR A 82 6.04 9.09 12.68
C THR A 82 5.28 9.62 13.90
N LEU A 83 5.66 9.19 15.10
CA LEU A 83 5.10 9.72 16.35
C LEU A 83 5.21 11.26 16.39
N LYS A 84 4.19 11.93 16.87
CA LYS A 84 4.09 13.40 16.86
C LYS A 84 5.27 14.09 17.54
N GLU A 85 5.75 13.53 18.64
CA GLU A 85 6.91 14.07 19.39
C GLU A 85 8.22 14.02 18.59
N TYR A 86 8.26 13.28 17.49
CA TYR A 86 9.41 13.14 16.58
C TYR A 86 9.24 13.87 15.24
N TRP A 87 8.16 14.60 15.06
CA TRP A 87 7.96 15.37 13.84
C TRP A 87 9.06 16.44 13.65
N GLY A 88 9.30 16.80 12.39
CA GLY A 88 10.35 17.76 12.03
C GLY A 88 11.76 17.17 11.94
N LYS A 89 11.99 15.95 12.45
CA LYS A 89 13.30 15.28 12.40
C LYS A 89 13.57 14.52 11.10
N LYS A 90 12.68 14.57 10.13
CA LYS A 90 12.75 13.87 8.83
C LYS A 90 12.82 12.33 8.94
N LEU A 91 12.37 11.74 10.04
CA LEU A 91 12.49 10.30 10.27
C LEU A 91 11.66 9.49 9.25
N ALA A 92 10.46 9.96 8.86
CA ALA A 92 9.67 9.31 7.82
C ALA A 92 10.46 9.21 6.50
N ALA A 93 11.05 10.34 6.06
CA ALA A 93 11.85 10.35 4.83
C ALA A 93 13.02 9.36 4.90
N GLN A 94 13.76 9.34 6.00
CA GLN A 94 14.89 8.43 6.20
C GLN A 94 14.43 6.96 6.27
N THR A 95 13.26 6.68 6.86
CA THR A 95 12.71 5.32 6.93
C THR A 95 12.28 4.84 5.54
N ILE A 96 11.67 5.72 4.73
CA ILE A 96 11.32 5.43 3.34
C ILE A 96 12.57 5.14 2.51
N GLU A 97 13.59 5.99 2.59
CA GLU A 97 14.85 5.80 1.87
C GLU A 97 15.52 4.48 2.24
N TYR A 98 15.57 4.15 3.54
CA TYR A 98 16.12 2.89 4.01
C TYR A 98 15.34 1.70 3.45
N ALA A 99 14.00 1.72 3.54
CA ALA A 99 13.13 0.67 3.03
C ALA A 99 13.28 0.47 1.51
N ALA A 100 13.28 1.59 0.75
CA ALA A 100 13.45 1.56 -0.69
C ALA A 100 14.81 0.99 -1.07
N SER A 101 15.89 1.43 -0.45
CA SER A 101 17.25 0.91 -0.71
C SER A 101 17.37 -0.58 -0.41
N CYS A 102 16.73 -1.08 0.66
CA CYS A 102 16.69 -2.51 0.93
C CYS A 102 16.03 -3.29 -0.22
N LYS A 103 14.87 -2.81 -0.70
CA LYS A 103 14.15 -3.49 -1.78
C LYS A 103 14.84 -3.38 -3.13
N GLU A 104 15.46 -2.26 -3.44
CA GLU A 104 16.28 -2.08 -4.64
C GLU A 104 17.48 -3.05 -4.64
N ASN A 105 18.15 -3.23 -3.50
CA ASN A 105 19.23 -4.21 -3.34
C ASN A 105 18.74 -5.68 -3.47
N GLU A 106 17.47 -5.94 -3.15
CA GLU A 106 16.82 -7.24 -3.39
C GLU A 106 16.37 -7.42 -4.85
N GLY A 107 16.54 -6.40 -5.71
CA GLY A 107 16.23 -6.47 -7.13
C GLY A 107 14.79 -6.09 -7.48
N CYS A 108 14.07 -5.37 -6.58
CA CYS A 108 12.73 -4.92 -6.92
C CYS A 108 12.76 -3.94 -8.11
N SER A 109 11.75 -4.04 -8.96
CA SER A 109 11.65 -3.24 -10.17
C SER A 109 10.99 -1.88 -9.94
N PHE A 110 10.05 -1.80 -8.99
CA PHE A 110 9.35 -0.56 -8.67
C PHE A 110 8.77 -0.57 -7.26
N ILE A 111 8.63 0.64 -6.72
CA ILE A 111 7.85 0.90 -5.50
C ILE A 111 6.85 1.99 -5.86
N PHE A 112 5.59 1.82 -5.53
CA PHE A 112 4.60 2.87 -5.69
C PHE A 112 3.88 3.16 -4.38
N GLU A 113 3.35 4.36 -4.28
CA GLU A 113 2.54 4.81 -3.16
C GLU A 113 1.37 5.64 -3.66
N ARG A 114 0.39 5.84 -2.82
CA ARG A 114 -0.76 6.68 -3.06
C ARG A 114 -0.74 7.84 -2.07
N PRO A 115 -0.32 9.05 -2.51
CA PRO A 115 -0.33 10.23 -1.65
C PRO A 115 -1.75 10.53 -1.18
N ALA A 116 -1.94 10.77 0.11
CA ALA A 116 -3.23 11.17 0.66
C ALA A 116 -3.77 12.47 0.00
N GLN A 117 -2.88 13.29 -0.55
CA GLN A 117 -3.21 14.49 -1.31
C GLN A 117 -2.10 14.85 -2.31
N GLN A 118 -2.49 15.49 -3.42
CA GLN A 118 -1.56 15.86 -4.51
C GLN A 118 -0.39 16.74 -4.03
N SER A 119 -0.59 17.55 -3.00
CA SER A 119 0.48 18.41 -2.44
C SER A 119 1.68 17.62 -1.92
N LEU A 120 1.53 16.33 -1.62
CA LEU A 120 2.62 15.45 -1.19
C LEU A 120 3.49 14.94 -2.35
N ASN A 121 3.10 15.14 -3.62
CA ASN A 121 3.91 14.71 -4.77
C ASN A 121 5.33 15.28 -4.72
N GLY A 122 5.50 16.54 -4.33
CA GLY A 122 6.82 17.15 -4.18
C GLY A 122 7.67 16.49 -3.08
N TYR A 123 7.04 16.09 -1.99
CA TYR A 123 7.72 15.35 -0.92
C TYR A 123 8.22 14.00 -1.42
N TYR A 124 7.36 13.23 -2.07
CA TYR A 124 7.72 11.91 -2.60
C TYR A 124 8.70 12.00 -3.79
N SER A 125 8.61 13.06 -4.62
CA SER A 125 9.59 13.29 -5.69
C SER A 125 11.02 13.42 -5.15
N ASN A 126 11.19 14.10 -4.03
CA ASN A 126 12.50 14.24 -3.36
C ASN A 126 13.03 12.92 -2.80
N LEU A 127 12.18 11.89 -2.69
CA LEU A 127 12.50 10.53 -2.25
C LEU A 127 12.58 9.54 -3.44
N GLY A 128 12.74 10.05 -4.66
CA GLY A 128 12.90 9.23 -5.86
C GLY A 128 11.62 8.75 -6.52
N PHE A 129 10.43 9.09 -5.99
CA PHE A 129 9.14 8.78 -6.61
C PHE A 129 8.83 9.81 -7.70
N THR A 130 9.56 9.74 -8.81
CA THR A 130 9.56 10.79 -9.84
C THR A 130 8.49 10.62 -10.92
N LYS A 131 7.83 9.46 -10.98
CA LYS A 131 6.75 9.21 -11.93
C LYS A 131 5.41 9.36 -11.22
N HIS A 132 4.61 10.33 -11.66
CA HIS A 132 3.29 10.61 -11.08
C HIS A 132 2.21 10.28 -12.10
N LEU A 133 1.22 9.53 -11.66
CA LEU A 133 0.05 9.15 -12.44
C LEU A 133 -1.21 9.61 -11.71
N GLN A 134 -2.22 9.98 -12.48
CA GLN A 134 -3.56 10.25 -12.00
C GLN A 134 -4.48 9.17 -12.55
N ARG A 135 -5.27 8.56 -11.70
CA ARG A 135 -6.15 7.44 -12.05
C ARG A 135 -7.53 7.63 -11.44
N ILE A 136 -8.53 7.14 -12.16
CA ILE A 136 -9.85 6.92 -11.58
C ILE A 136 -9.82 5.48 -11.03
N PRO A 137 -10.03 5.27 -9.72
CA PRO A 137 -10.09 3.93 -9.17
C PRO A 137 -11.21 3.15 -9.84
N HIS A 138 -10.94 1.91 -10.23
CA HIS A 138 -12.00 1.00 -10.61
C HIS A 138 -12.59 0.43 -9.33
N LEU A 139 -13.76 0.95 -8.95
CA LEU A 139 -14.51 0.37 -7.84
C LEU A 139 -15.14 -0.92 -8.35
N PHE A 140 -14.70 -2.04 -7.80
CA PHE A 140 -15.51 -3.24 -7.85
C PHE A 140 -16.74 -2.94 -7.02
N GLN A 141 -17.86 -2.60 -7.67
CA GLN A 141 -19.12 -2.42 -6.97
C GLN A 141 -19.58 -3.79 -6.46
N VAL A 142 -19.16 -4.12 -5.26
CA VAL A 142 -19.85 -5.12 -4.47
C VAL A 142 -21.15 -4.47 -4.03
N GLN A 143 -22.16 -4.52 -4.91
CA GLN A 143 -23.52 -4.33 -4.44
C GLN A 143 -23.93 -5.64 -3.81
N PRO A 144 -24.24 -5.69 -2.51
CA PRO A 144 -25.00 -6.80 -1.98
C PRO A 144 -26.41 -6.68 -2.57
N GLU A 145 -26.65 -7.31 -3.71
CA GLU A 145 -28.00 -7.70 -4.04
C GLU A 145 -28.44 -8.71 -2.95
N GLU A 146 -29.63 -8.51 -2.39
CA GLU A 146 -30.22 -9.49 -1.48
C GLU A 146 -30.14 -10.89 -2.13
N GLY A 147 -29.28 -11.77 -1.60
CA GLY A 147 -29.05 -13.12 -2.10
C GLY A 147 -27.77 -13.33 -2.92
N SER A 148 -26.90 -12.33 -3.12
CA SER A 148 -25.64 -12.55 -3.82
C SER A 148 -24.59 -13.21 -2.91
N THR A 149 -23.92 -14.22 -3.46
CA THR A 149 -22.71 -14.79 -2.85
C THR A 149 -21.65 -13.70 -2.71
N ARG A 150 -21.03 -13.58 -1.52
CA ARG A 150 -19.90 -12.67 -1.28
C ARG A 150 -18.85 -12.87 -2.36
N ASN A 151 -18.32 -11.79 -2.92
CA ASN A 151 -17.15 -11.88 -3.79
C ASN A 151 -15.97 -12.39 -2.95
N THR A 152 -15.44 -13.54 -3.32
CA THR A 152 -14.21 -14.06 -2.74
C THR A 152 -13.01 -13.39 -3.42
N ALA A 153 -11.85 -13.43 -2.78
CA ALA A 153 -10.61 -12.92 -3.37
C ALA A 153 -10.31 -13.58 -4.73
N GLU A 154 -10.62 -14.87 -4.89
CA GLU A 154 -10.48 -15.59 -6.15
C GLU A 154 -11.39 -15.03 -7.25
N THR A 155 -12.64 -14.71 -6.92
CA THR A 155 -13.60 -14.13 -7.88
C THR A 155 -13.12 -12.77 -8.34
N VAL A 156 -12.68 -11.91 -7.41
CA VAL A 156 -12.12 -10.58 -7.71
C VAL A 156 -10.88 -10.69 -8.60
N LEU A 157 -9.92 -11.55 -8.24
CA LEU A 157 -8.73 -11.76 -9.05
C LEU A 157 -9.04 -12.30 -10.44
N LYS A 158 -10.00 -13.22 -10.56
CA LYS A 158 -10.42 -13.76 -11.85
C LYS A 158 -10.98 -12.65 -12.75
N GLU A 159 -11.81 -11.78 -12.21
CA GLU A 159 -12.37 -10.63 -12.93
C GLU A 159 -11.27 -9.65 -13.39
N ILE A 160 -10.35 -9.30 -12.47
CA ILE A 160 -9.21 -8.43 -12.78
C ILE A 160 -8.36 -9.04 -13.91
N ARG A 161 -8.02 -10.32 -13.82
CA ARG A 161 -7.19 -11.01 -14.80
C ARG A 161 -7.85 -11.14 -16.16
N THR A 162 -9.17 -11.25 -16.19
CA THR A 162 -9.95 -11.34 -17.43
C THR A 162 -10.04 -9.99 -18.15
N ASN A 163 -10.23 -8.90 -17.41
CA ASN A 163 -10.55 -7.60 -17.99
C ASN A 163 -9.32 -6.70 -18.19
N PHE A 164 -8.22 -6.96 -17.44
CA PHE A 164 -7.04 -6.09 -17.43
C PHE A 164 -5.77 -6.88 -17.78
N PRO A 165 -5.39 -6.94 -19.09
CA PRO A 165 -4.18 -7.65 -19.50
C PRO A 165 -2.90 -7.02 -18.95
N LYS A 166 -2.89 -5.69 -18.70
CA LYS A 166 -1.82 -4.96 -17.98
C LYS A 166 -2.32 -4.51 -16.63
N ARG A 167 -1.75 -5.07 -15.57
CA ARG A 167 -2.20 -4.82 -14.21
C ARG A 167 -1.08 -4.92 -13.19
N ILE A 168 -1.29 -4.33 -12.04
CA ILE A 168 -0.53 -4.62 -10.82
C ILE A 168 -1.48 -5.36 -9.89
N GLU A 169 -1.07 -6.53 -9.41
CA GLU A 169 -1.86 -7.36 -8.50
C GLU A 169 -1.02 -7.80 -7.28
N TRP A 170 -1.70 -8.24 -6.23
CA TRP A 170 -1.05 -8.75 -5.00
C TRP A 170 -0.35 -10.08 -5.26
N GLN A 171 0.87 -10.25 -4.74
CA GLN A 171 1.59 -11.52 -4.81
C GLN A 171 0.95 -12.61 -3.94
N ASN A 172 0.24 -12.22 -2.89
CA ASN A 172 -0.40 -13.14 -1.95
C ASN A 172 -1.90 -12.87 -1.85
N ILE A 173 -2.71 -13.86 -2.22
CA ILE A 173 -4.17 -13.78 -2.17
C ILE A 173 -4.72 -13.48 -0.77
N LYS A 174 -4.03 -13.92 0.29
CA LYS A 174 -4.43 -13.64 1.67
C LYS A 174 -4.40 -12.14 2.02
N ILE A 175 -3.56 -11.37 1.34
CA ILE A 175 -3.58 -9.90 1.46
C ILE A 175 -4.91 -9.37 0.95
N LEU A 176 -5.34 -9.82 -0.24
CA LEU A 176 -6.63 -9.41 -0.79
C LEU A 176 -7.79 -9.85 0.09
N GLU A 177 -7.75 -11.06 0.67
CA GLU A 177 -8.76 -11.50 1.63
C GLU A 177 -8.85 -10.59 2.86
N GLY A 178 -7.71 -10.17 3.39
CA GLY A 178 -7.66 -9.21 4.50
C GLY A 178 -8.20 -7.84 4.11
N LEU A 179 -7.83 -7.34 2.93
CA LEU A 179 -8.34 -6.06 2.40
C LEU A 179 -9.86 -6.08 2.18
N LEU A 180 -10.41 -7.17 1.63
CA LEU A 180 -11.86 -7.31 1.48
C LEU A 180 -12.58 -7.33 2.84
N ARG A 181 -11.95 -7.88 3.88
CA ARG A 181 -12.50 -7.79 5.25
C ARG A 181 -12.46 -6.38 5.83
N LEU A 182 -11.42 -5.61 5.55
CA LEU A 182 -11.39 -4.19 5.93
C LEU A 182 -12.53 -3.43 5.25
N GLU A 183 -12.76 -3.69 3.95
CA GLU A 183 -13.91 -3.13 3.24
C GLU A 183 -15.24 -3.43 3.95
N GLU A 184 -15.47 -4.70 4.29
CA GLU A 184 -16.70 -5.10 4.98
C GLU A 184 -16.88 -4.36 6.31
N LEU A 185 -15.81 -4.13 7.07
CA LEU A 185 -15.87 -3.37 8.33
C LEU A 185 -16.24 -1.90 8.09
N GLU A 186 -15.69 -1.28 7.05
CA GLU A 186 -16.00 0.10 6.70
C GLU A 186 -17.45 0.25 6.19
N TYR A 187 -17.94 -0.68 5.37
CA TYR A 187 -19.32 -0.68 4.85
C TYR A 187 -20.37 -0.81 5.95
N HIS A 188 -20.09 -1.51 7.04
CA HIS A 188 -21.02 -1.64 8.15
C HIS A 188 -21.10 -0.38 9.02
N ASN A 189 -20.08 0.46 8.98
CA ASN A 189 -19.97 1.68 9.79
C ASN A 189 -20.37 2.96 9.05
N VAL A 190 -20.48 2.93 7.73
CA VAL A 190 -20.78 4.11 6.90
C VAL A 190 -21.92 3.76 5.95
N ASN A 191 -23.00 4.55 6.00
CA ASN A 191 -23.96 4.62 4.91
C ASN A 191 -23.22 5.12 3.65
N TYR A 192 -22.63 4.22 2.90
CA TYR A 192 -21.91 4.50 1.67
C TYR A 192 -22.90 4.94 0.58
N CYS A 193 -23.32 6.17 0.69
CA CYS A 193 -24.15 6.81 -0.29
C CYS A 193 -23.25 7.60 -1.23
N LYS A 194 -22.99 7.05 -2.44
CA LYS A 194 -22.69 7.79 -3.66
C LYS A 194 -21.69 8.97 -3.53
N THR A 195 -20.56 8.78 -2.85
CA THR A 195 -19.46 9.72 -3.03
C THR A 195 -18.93 9.57 -4.44
N PRO A 196 -18.79 10.67 -5.22
CA PRO A 196 -18.20 10.57 -6.54
C PRO A 196 -16.79 9.99 -6.41
N ILE A 197 -16.45 9.06 -7.31
CA ILE A 197 -15.13 8.46 -7.41
C ILE A 197 -14.11 9.59 -7.52
N LYS A 198 -13.33 9.80 -6.46
CA LYS A 198 -12.26 10.79 -6.48
C LYS A 198 -11.09 10.22 -7.27
N GLU A 199 -10.49 11.07 -8.11
CA GLU A 199 -9.23 10.74 -8.74
C GLU A 199 -8.17 10.46 -7.67
N VAL A 200 -7.40 9.40 -7.88
CA VAL A 200 -6.26 9.06 -7.01
C VAL A 200 -4.95 9.41 -7.70
N PHE A 201 -4.00 9.86 -6.91
CA PHE A 201 -2.64 10.11 -7.34
C PHE A 201 -1.79 8.91 -6.98
N ILE A 202 -0.86 8.55 -7.87
CA ILE A 202 0.09 7.47 -7.67
C ILE A 202 1.46 8.03 -7.96
N SER A 203 2.39 7.85 -7.04
CA SER A 203 3.78 8.18 -7.25
C SER A 203 4.62 6.91 -7.29
N ILE A 204 5.54 6.82 -8.25
CA ILE A 204 6.31 5.60 -8.53
C ILE A 204 7.80 5.92 -8.48
N ARG A 205 8.54 5.12 -7.73
CA ARG A 205 9.99 5.00 -7.74
C ARG A 205 10.35 3.71 -8.48
N THR A 206 11.23 3.79 -9.47
CA THR A 206 11.57 2.66 -10.34
C THR A 206 13.01 2.79 -10.81
N ASN A 207 13.62 1.67 -11.18
CA ASN A 207 14.87 1.67 -11.91
C ASN A 207 14.68 2.24 -13.34
N GLU A 208 15.79 2.63 -14.00
CA GLU A 208 15.77 3.38 -15.28
C GLU A 208 15.15 2.59 -16.45
N GLU A 209 15.12 1.26 -16.37
CA GLU A 209 14.63 0.39 -17.46
C GLU A 209 13.11 0.40 -17.62
N ILE A 210 12.36 0.81 -16.58
CA ILE A 210 10.89 0.83 -16.61
C ILE A 210 10.39 2.20 -17.05
N THR A 211 9.89 2.26 -18.27
CA THR A 211 9.39 3.51 -18.83
C THR A 211 8.01 3.90 -18.26
N LYS A 212 7.70 5.19 -18.25
CA LYS A 212 6.38 5.71 -17.88
C LYS A 212 5.25 5.06 -18.70
N GLU A 213 5.55 4.66 -19.93
CA GLU A 213 4.59 4.05 -20.87
C GLU A 213 4.08 2.70 -20.37
N ILE A 214 4.90 1.92 -19.66
CA ILE A 214 4.47 0.64 -19.05
C ILE A 214 3.30 0.88 -18.10
N PHE A 215 3.36 1.92 -17.28
CA PHE A 215 2.33 2.22 -16.28
C PHE A 215 1.14 3.01 -16.82
N ASN A 216 1.25 3.68 -17.97
CA ASN A 216 0.18 4.54 -18.50
C ASN A 216 -1.12 3.79 -18.82
N SER A 217 -1.04 2.55 -19.24
CA SER A 217 -2.19 1.68 -19.57
C SER A 217 -2.41 0.56 -18.55
N THR A 218 -1.76 0.65 -17.39
CA THR A 218 -1.78 -0.38 -16.35
C THR A 218 -2.95 -0.15 -15.42
N PHE A 219 -3.70 -1.22 -15.14
CA PHE A 219 -4.67 -1.26 -14.05
C PHE A 219 -3.95 -1.46 -12.71
N PHE A 220 -4.24 -0.60 -11.75
CA PHE A 220 -3.70 -0.70 -10.40
C PHE A 220 -4.77 -1.27 -9.47
N CYS A 221 -4.49 -2.42 -8.87
CA CYS A 221 -5.28 -2.94 -7.78
C CYS A 221 -4.88 -2.18 -6.51
N PHE A 222 -5.73 -1.27 -6.05
CA PHE A 222 -5.48 -0.57 -4.80
C PHE A 222 -6.02 -1.37 -3.63
N PRO A 223 -5.22 -1.53 -2.58
CA PRO A 223 -5.80 -1.75 -1.27
C PRO A 223 -6.59 -0.50 -0.92
N MET A 224 -7.74 -0.69 -0.30
CA MET A 224 -8.63 0.39 0.05
C MET A 224 -8.06 1.33 1.12
N GLU A 225 -8.54 2.54 1.12
CA GLU A 225 -8.61 3.46 2.26
C GLU A 225 -10.05 3.71 2.64
#